data_d7a5eb33183614abc5acfc8d6efcccf7
#
_entry.id   d7a5eb33183614abc5acfc8d6efcccf7
#
_cell.length_a   1.000
_cell.length_b   1.000
_cell.length_c   1.000
_cell.angle_alpha   90.00
_cell.angle_beta   90.00
_cell.angle_gamma   90.00
#
_symmetry.space_group_name_H-M   'P 1'
#
loop_
_entity.id
_entity.type
_entity.pdbx_description
1 polymer ?
#
loop_
_entity_poly.entity_id
_entity_poly.type
_entity_poly.pdbx_seq_one_letter_code
_entity_poly.pdbx_strand_id
1 'polypeptide(L)'
;YSWVYTYTINPPVAGTIPPNGSSTVPCVSNAMTVPTPPVVNDNCGTPMAVSGPVVSPNPVCSGTKTYTWTYTDCSGNATPWSYVYTISPPTFNMPPNGGSTVNCLAAAQTVPSNPSVSNSCGTPLAVTGPVVGSDPACSGAKTYTWTYTDCTGTNAQWVYTYNISDPIISIS
;
A
#
# COMPACT_ATOMS: atom_id res chain seq x y z
N TYR A 1 69.50 -7.60 -36.37
CA TYR A 1 69.11 -7.40 -34.98
C TYR A 1 67.57 -7.17 -34.96
N SER A 2 66.80 -7.99 -34.21
CA SER A 2 65.38 -7.78 -33.95
C SER A 2 65.20 -7.16 -32.54
N TRP A 3 64.36 -6.15 -32.47
CA TRP A 3 63.99 -5.54 -31.18
C TRP A 3 62.54 -5.88 -30.89
N VAL A 4 62.24 -6.42 -29.70
CA VAL A 4 60.90 -6.79 -29.27
C VAL A 4 60.49 -5.87 -28.12
N TYR A 5 59.34 -5.22 -28.26
CA TYR A 5 58.73 -4.43 -27.20
C TYR A 5 57.47 -5.13 -26.73
N THR A 6 57.37 -5.37 -25.43
CA THR A 6 56.23 -6.05 -24.83
C THR A 6 55.43 -5.07 -23.97
N TYR A 7 54.15 -4.91 -24.30
CA TYR A 7 53.20 -4.19 -23.47
C TYR A 7 52.51 -5.19 -22.56
N THR A 8 52.48 -4.89 -21.27
CA THR A 8 51.60 -5.60 -20.30
C THR A 8 50.33 -4.80 -20.17
N ILE A 9 49.20 -5.40 -20.56
CA ILE A 9 47.88 -4.80 -20.42
C ILE A 9 47.27 -5.38 -19.17
N ASN A 10 47.05 -4.55 -18.14
CA ASN A 10 46.29 -4.94 -16.96
C ASN A 10 44.81 -4.94 -17.30
N PRO A 11 44.03 -5.90 -16.77
CA PRO A 11 42.59 -5.88 -16.97
C PRO A 11 41.97 -4.59 -16.39
N PRO A 12 40.97 -4.01 -17.03
CA PRO A 12 40.27 -2.86 -16.50
C PRO A 12 39.65 -3.17 -15.14
N VAL A 13 39.74 -2.19 -14.24
CA VAL A 13 39.16 -2.30 -12.90
C VAL A 13 37.74 -1.69 -12.91
N ALA A 14 36.83 -2.29 -12.18
CA ALA A 14 35.48 -1.75 -12.01
C ALA A 14 35.51 -0.29 -11.52
N GLY A 15 34.69 0.56 -12.13
CA GLY A 15 34.45 1.91 -11.63
C GLY A 15 33.74 1.90 -10.26
N THR A 16 33.68 3.05 -9.64
CA THR A 16 32.96 3.21 -8.37
C THR A 16 31.45 3.09 -8.62
N ILE A 17 30.83 2.07 -8.04
CA ILE A 17 29.38 1.93 -8.04
C ILE A 17 28.80 2.96 -7.07
N PRO A 18 27.82 3.78 -7.50
CA PRO A 18 27.21 4.78 -6.63
C PRO A 18 26.44 4.12 -5.48
N PRO A 19 26.13 4.88 -4.42
CA PRO A 19 25.28 4.39 -3.34
C PRO A 19 23.93 3.87 -3.84
N ASN A 20 23.34 2.94 -3.13
CA ASN A 20 22.00 2.41 -3.44
C ASN A 20 20.96 3.53 -3.50
N GLY A 21 20.03 3.42 -4.45
CA GLY A 21 18.92 4.36 -4.58
C GLY A 21 17.75 4.02 -3.65
N SER A 22 16.98 5.05 -3.30
CA SER A 22 15.76 4.83 -2.52
C SER A 22 14.74 5.95 -2.75
N SER A 23 13.46 5.62 -2.54
CA SER A 23 12.38 6.60 -2.45
C SER A 23 11.24 6.08 -1.58
N THR A 24 10.42 6.99 -1.05
CA THR A 24 9.20 6.66 -0.34
C THR A 24 8.00 6.92 -1.24
N VAL A 25 7.06 6.00 -1.27
CA VAL A 25 5.84 6.07 -2.09
C VAL A 25 4.60 5.75 -1.25
N PRO A 26 3.44 6.32 -1.58
CA PRO A 26 2.22 6.12 -0.79
C PRO A 26 1.58 4.76 -0.99
N CYS A 27 1.75 4.13 -2.15
CA CYS A 27 1.03 2.90 -2.51
C CYS A 27 1.94 1.87 -3.16
N VAL A 28 1.60 0.59 -3.01
CA VAL A 28 2.33 -0.52 -3.66
C VAL A 28 2.39 -0.34 -5.18
N SER A 29 1.33 0.16 -5.80
CA SER A 29 1.28 0.43 -7.25
C SER A 29 2.36 1.41 -7.72
N ASN A 30 2.72 2.40 -6.89
CA ASN A 30 3.78 3.36 -7.22
C ASN A 30 5.19 2.73 -7.19
N ALA A 31 5.37 1.65 -6.43
CA ALA A 31 6.62 0.90 -6.35
C ALA A 31 6.79 -0.13 -7.49
N MET A 32 5.83 -0.24 -8.42
CA MET A 32 5.89 -1.18 -9.54
C MET A 32 6.69 -0.66 -10.73
N THR A 33 6.98 0.64 -10.76
CA THR A 33 7.84 1.22 -11.79
C THR A 33 9.27 0.78 -11.55
N VAL A 34 9.84 0.06 -12.52
CA VAL A 34 11.23 -0.40 -12.45
C VAL A 34 12.17 0.80 -12.59
N PRO A 35 13.02 1.08 -11.58
CA PRO A 35 13.99 2.16 -11.68
C PRO A 35 15.06 1.88 -12.75
N THR A 36 15.66 2.93 -13.29
CA THR A 36 16.81 2.78 -14.19
C THR A 36 18.09 2.70 -13.37
N PRO A 37 18.90 1.65 -13.51
CA PRO A 37 20.18 1.58 -12.82
C PRO A 37 21.14 2.64 -13.37
N PRO A 38 22.05 3.19 -12.54
CA PRO A 38 23.06 4.15 -12.99
C PRO A 38 24.03 3.52 -14.00
N VAL A 39 24.51 4.31 -14.94
CA VAL A 39 25.61 3.87 -15.81
C VAL A 39 26.92 3.94 -15.04
N VAL A 40 27.64 2.84 -14.96
CA VAL A 40 28.97 2.74 -14.33
C VAL A 40 29.96 2.31 -15.39
N ASN A 41 31.05 3.08 -15.53
CA ASN A 41 32.14 2.77 -16.44
C ASN A 41 33.32 2.16 -15.67
N ASP A 42 34.10 1.35 -16.35
CA ASP A 42 35.40 0.92 -15.85
C ASP A 42 36.45 2.07 -15.90
N ASN A 43 37.67 1.79 -15.43
CA ASN A 43 38.75 2.78 -15.48
C ASN A 43 39.26 3.12 -16.90
N CYS A 44 38.82 2.41 -17.94
CA CYS A 44 39.06 2.68 -19.34
C CYS A 44 37.92 3.48 -20.00
N GLY A 45 36.86 3.82 -19.24
CA GLY A 45 35.70 4.56 -19.75
C GLY A 45 34.65 3.69 -20.45
N THR A 46 34.77 2.34 -20.39
CA THR A 46 33.81 1.43 -21.01
C THR A 46 32.65 1.12 -20.00
N PRO A 47 31.40 1.21 -20.45
CA PRO A 47 30.27 0.83 -19.58
C PRO A 47 30.35 -0.64 -19.12
N MET A 48 30.21 -0.87 -17.82
CA MET A 48 30.15 -2.21 -17.23
C MET A 48 28.88 -2.96 -17.67
N ALA A 49 28.99 -4.28 -17.80
CA ALA A 49 27.83 -5.12 -18.06
C ALA A 49 26.89 -5.11 -16.85
N VAL A 50 25.59 -4.94 -17.11
CA VAL A 50 24.53 -4.90 -16.10
C VAL A 50 23.51 -6.01 -16.37
N SER A 51 23.18 -6.78 -15.36
CA SER A 51 22.14 -7.80 -15.39
C SER A 51 21.07 -7.58 -14.31
N GLY A 52 19.86 -8.08 -14.53
CA GLY A 52 18.75 -7.91 -13.61
C GLY A 52 17.66 -7.00 -14.19
N PRO A 53 16.73 -6.47 -13.35
CA PRO A 53 16.77 -6.60 -11.88
C PRO A 53 16.22 -7.93 -11.36
N VAL A 54 16.77 -8.40 -10.24
CA VAL A 54 16.08 -9.33 -9.34
C VAL A 54 15.13 -8.50 -8.47
N VAL A 55 13.87 -8.89 -8.40
CA VAL A 55 12.81 -8.11 -7.79
C VAL A 55 12.24 -8.84 -6.57
N SER A 56 12.16 -8.15 -5.42
CA SER A 56 11.51 -8.70 -4.23
C SER A 56 9.99 -8.86 -4.43
N PRO A 57 9.33 -9.73 -3.66
CA PRO A 57 7.86 -9.81 -3.63
C PRO A 57 7.22 -8.45 -3.29
N ASN A 58 5.96 -8.27 -3.72
CA ASN A 58 5.19 -7.10 -3.31
C ASN A 58 4.76 -7.23 -1.85
N PRO A 59 4.93 -6.20 -1.03
CA PRO A 59 4.29 -6.19 0.29
C PRO A 59 2.76 -6.09 0.11
N VAL A 60 2.01 -6.64 1.07
CA VAL A 60 0.54 -6.65 1.01
C VAL A 60 -0.04 -5.25 1.21
N CYS A 61 0.57 -4.43 2.06
CA CYS A 61 0.02 -3.14 2.49
C CYS A 61 1.08 -2.05 2.51
N SER A 62 2.09 -2.23 3.32
CA SER A 62 3.24 -1.34 3.51
C SER A 62 4.50 -2.17 3.67
N GLY A 63 5.65 -1.54 3.57
CA GLY A 63 6.94 -2.23 3.66
C GLY A 63 7.91 -1.78 2.58
N THR A 64 8.75 -2.70 2.10
CA THR A 64 9.76 -2.37 1.09
C THR A 64 9.61 -3.23 -0.15
N LYS A 65 9.91 -2.62 -1.31
CA LYS A 65 10.11 -3.33 -2.58
C LYS A 65 11.48 -2.98 -3.11
N THR A 66 12.27 -4.01 -3.38
CA THR A 66 13.68 -3.86 -3.79
C THR A 66 13.86 -4.38 -5.21
N TYR A 67 14.62 -3.63 -5.99
CA TYR A 67 15.13 -3.99 -7.31
C TYR A 67 16.64 -4.05 -7.23
N THR A 68 17.24 -5.19 -7.58
CA THR A 68 18.70 -5.40 -7.49
C THR A 68 19.26 -5.75 -8.84
N TRP A 69 20.23 -4.98 -9.29
CA TRP A 69 21.04 -5.22 -10.47
C TRP A 69 22.44 -5.67 -10.07
N THR A 70 23.09 -6.39 -10.95
CA THR A 70 24.46 -6.84 -10.78
C THR A 70 25.32 -6.25 -11.89
N TYR A 71 26.35 -5.52 -11.50
CA TYR A 71 27.40 -5.01 -12.38
C TYR A 71 28.53 -6.03 -12.42
N THR A 72 28.98 -6.37 -13.62
CA THR A 72 30.08 -7.31 -13.81
C THR A 72 31.21 -6.62 -14.58
N ASP A 73 32.43 -6.65 -14.02
CA ASP A 73 33.60 -6.15 -14.70
C ASP A 73 34.13 -7.17 -15.72
N CYS A 74 35.14 -6.77 -16.52
CA CYS A 74 35.78 -7.63 -17.52
C CYS A 74 36.55 -8.81 -16.90
N SER A 75 36.85 -8.79 -15.59
CA SER A 75 37.48 -9.88 -14.85
C SER A 75 36.47 -10.85 -14.27
N GLY A 76 35.17 -10.59 -14.45
CA GLY A 76 34.07 -11.41 -13.91
C GLY A 76 33.69 -11.09 -12.47
N ASN A 77 34.23 -10.03 -11.85
CA ASN A 77 33.81 -9.63 -10.51
C ASN A 77 32.44 -8.97 -10.57
N ALA A 78 31.53 -9.44 -9.70
CA ALA A 78 30.15 -9.02 -9.65
C ALA A 78 29.89 -8.15 -8.41
N THR A 79 29.27 -6.98 -8.61
CA THR A 79 28.91 -6.07 -7.51
C THR A 79 27.43 -5.67 -7.63
N PRO A 80 26.61 -5.87 -6.59
CA PRO A 80 25.20 -5.51 -6.63
C PRO A 80 24.98 -4.01 -6.39
N TRP A 81 23.94 -3.47 -7.05
CA TRP A 81 23.35 -2.17 -6.75
C TRP A 81 21.84 -2.33 -6.61
N SER A 82 21.26 -1.73 -5.60
CA SER A 82 19.84 -1.86 -5.32
C SER A 82 19.13 -0.53 -5.28
N TYR A 83 17.87 -0.55 -5.71
CA TYR A 83 16.93 0.53 -5.47
C TYR A 83 15.79 0.03 -4.58
N VAL A 84 15.49 0.79 -3.51
CA VAL A 84 14.50 0.41 -2.51
C VAL A 84 13.36 1.42 -2.49
N TYR A 85 12.15 0.97 -2.80
CA TYR A 85 10.93 1.70 -2.49
C TYR A 85 10.50 1.38 -1.07
N THR A 86 10.29 2.41 -0.25
CA THR A 86 9.61 2.32 1.04
C THR A 86 8.15 2.72 0.83
N ILE A 87 7.22 1.80 1.09
CA ILE A 87 5.79 2.00 0.88
C ILE A 87 5.16 2.33 2.22
N SER A 88 4.58 3.53 2.32
CA SER A 88 3.89 4.00 3.53
C SER A 88 2.59 3.25 3.76
N PRO A 89 2.16 3.05 5.02
CA PRO A 89 0.83 2.54 5.32
C PRO A 89 -0.24 3.46 4.71
N PRO A 90 -1.25 2.92 3.99
CA PRO A 90 -2.34 3.74 3.47
C PRO A 90 -3.22 4.25 4.61
N THR A 91 -3.80 5.42 4.42
CA THR A 91 -4.79 6.00 5.34
C THR A 91 -6.20 5.89 4.76
N PHE A 92 -7.21 6.02 5.59
CA PHE A 92 -8.60 6.10 5.16
C PHE A 92 -9.39 7.06 6.06
N ASN A 93 -10.49 7.58 5.53
CA ASN A 93 -11.42 8.43 6.26
C ASN A 93 -12.82 7.83 6.22
N MET A 94 -13.44 7.73 7.40
CA MET A 94 -14.82 7.28 7.51
C MET A 94 -15.78 8.43 7.20
N PRO A 95 -16.87 8.17 6.46
CA PRO A 95 -17.95 9.14 6.34
C PRO A 95 -18.64 9.34 7.69
N PRO A 96 -19.39 10.45 7.87
CA PRO A 96 -20.21 10.65 9.05
C PRO A 96 -21.19 9.48 9.27
N ASN A 97 -21.52 9.20 10.52
CA ASN A 97 -22.52 8.20 10.88
C ASN A 97 -23.87 8.56 10.22
N GLY A 98 -24.60 7.52 9.83
CA GLY A 98 -25.94 7.65 9.25
C GLY A 98 -27.03 7.66 10.30
N GLY A 99 -28.21 8.10 9.90
CA GLY A 99 -29.39 8.01 10.77
C GLY A 99 -30.66 8.52 10.14
N SER A 100 -31.78 8.08 10.70
CA SER A 100 -33.13 8.57 10.34
C SER A 100 -34.08 8.45 11.52
N THR A 101 -35.18 9.19 11.46
CA THR A 101 -36.25 9.09 12.42
C THR A 101 -37.41 8.27 11.82
N VAL A 102 -37.96 7.37 12.61
CA VAL A 102 -39.08 6.51 12.21
C VAL A 102 -40.17 6.51 13.33
N ASN A 103 -41.41 6.23 12.95
CA ASN A 103 -42.56 6.35 13.87
C ASN A 103 -42.85 5.04 14.65
N CYS A 104 -42.18 3.94 14.30
CA CYS A 104 -42.40 2.65 14.98
C CYS A 104 -41.17 1.75 14.86
N LEU A 105 -41.03 0.82 15.79
CA LEU A 105 -39.94 -0.15 15.83
C LEU A 105 -39.86 -1.02 14.55
N ALA A 106 -41.02 -1.39 13.98
CA ALA A 106 -41.06 -2.21 12.76
C ALA A 106 -40.31 -1.57 11.58
N ALA A 107 -40.38 -0.24 11.46
CA ALA A 107 -39.65 0.50 10.40
C ALA A 107 -38.13 0.54 10.65
N ALA A 108 -37.70 0.39 11.90
CA ALA A 108 -36.30 0.33 12.28
C ALA A 108 -35.67 -1.07 12.15
N GLN A 109 -36.44 -2.10 11.75
CA GLN A 109 -35.92 -3.47 11.56
C GLN A 109 -35.24 -3.66 10.19
N THR A 110 -35.43 -2.74 9.25
CA THR A 110 -34.75 -2.79 7.97
C THR A 110 -33.28 -2.46 8.15
N VAL A 111 -32.41 -3.39 7.78
CA VAL A 111 -30.95 -3.17 7.85
C VAL A 111 -30.56 -2.13 6.81
N PRO A 112 -29.95 -1.00 7.23
CA PRO A 112 -29.50 0.02 6.27
C PRO A 112 -28.31 -0.46 5.44
N SER A 113 -28.12 0.13 4.27
CA SER A 113 -26.91 -0.07 3.49
C SER A 113 -25.74 0.70 4.13
N ASN A 114 -24.60 0.01 4.29
CA ASN A 114 -23.37 0.65 4.75
C ASN A 114 -22.66 1.37 3.59
N PRO A 115 -21.89 2.46 3.85
CA PRO A 115 -21.13 3.16 2.82
C PRO A 115 -19.97 2.30 2.30
N SER A 116 -19.63 2.47 1.03
CA SER A 116 -18.38 1.95 0.48
C SER A 116 -17.23 2.87 0.88
N VAL A 117 -16.19 2.32 1.51
CA VAL A 117 -15.01 3.08 1.94
C VAL A 117 -13.77 2.44 1.36
N SER A 118 -12.90 3.28 0.79
CA SER A 118 -11.59 2.87 0.26
C SER A 118 -10.47 3.62 0.98
N ASN A 119 -9.30 3.02 1.02
CA ASN A 119 -8.10 3.68 1.54
C ASN A 119 -7.53 4.70 0.52
N SER A 120 -6.48 5.41 0.92
CA SER A 120 -5.79 6.42 0.08
C SER A 120 -5.17 5.86 -1.20
N CYS A 121 -5.05 4.54 -1.32
CA CYS A 121 -4.59 3.85 -2.52
C CYS A 121 -5.74 3.32 -3.41
N GLY A 122 -6.99 3.64 -3.08
CA GLY A 122 -8.17 3.21 -3.83
C GLY A 122 -8.60 1.77 -3.55
N THR A 123 -7.99 1.08 -2.58
CA THR A 123 -8.38 -0.28 -2.22
C THR A 123 -9.57 -0.25 -1.26
N PRO A 124 -10.68 -0.94 -1.56
CA PRO A 124 -11.81 -1.06 -0.65
C PRO A 124 -11.40 -1.69 0.69
N LEU A 125 -11.95 -1.16 1.79
CA LEU A 125 -11.74 -1.74 3.11
C LEU A 125 -12.56 -3.02 3.27
N ALA A 126 -12.04 -3.96 4.06
CA ALA A 126 -12.81 -5.11 4.50
C ALA A 126 -13.89 -4.66 5.49
N VAL A 127 -15.11 -5.17 5.32
CA VAL A 127 -16.27 -4.78 6.12
C VAL A 127 -16.86 -6.01 6.80
N THR A 128 -17.17 -5.89 8.09
CA THR A 128 -17.89 -6.89 8.87
C THR A 128 -19.07 -6.27 9.60
N GLY A 129 -20.11 -7.05 9.87
CA GLY A 129 -21.33 -6.60 10.52
C GLY A 129 -22.55 -6.68 9.60
N PRO A 130 -23.69 -6.04 9.98
CA PRO A 130 -23.78 -5.17 11.17
C PRO A 130 -23.91 -5.94 12.48
N VAL A 131 -23.36 -5.37 13.55
CA VAL A 131 -23.78 -5.68 14.91
C VAL A 131 -25.03 -4.84 15.19
N VAL A 132 -26.11 -5.51 15.57
CA VAL A 132 -27.43 -4.88 15.77
C VAL A 132 -27.63 -4.58 17.24
N GLY A 133 -27.97 -3.34 17.58
CA GLY A 133 -28.31 -2.93 18.93
C GLY A 133 -29.66 -3.48 19.37
N SER A 134 -29.89 -3.47 20.68
CA SER A 134 -31.15 -3.93 21.27
C SER A 134 -32.35 -3.08 20.81
N ASP A 135 -33.51 -3.70 20.76
CA ASP A 135 -34.77 -3.02 20.47
C ASP A 135 -35.22 -2.19 21.67
N PRO A 136 -35.55 -0.90 21.50
CA PRO A 136 -36.20 -0.15 22.59
C PRO A 136 -37.64 -0.61 22.79
N ALA A 137 -38.14 -0.48 24.02
CA ALA A 137 -39.49 -0.96 24.37
C ALA A 137 -40.60 -0.17 23.69
N CYS A 138 -40.47 1.13 23.51
CA CYS A 138 -41.45 2.01 22.86
C CYS A 138 -40.77 3.00 21.91
N SER A 139 -40.06 3.99 22.47
CA SER A 139 -39.28 4.98 21.77
C SER A 139 -37.80 4.84 22.15
N GLY A 140 -36.90 5.40 21.34
CA GLY A 140 -35.45 5.35 21.57
C GLY A 140 -34.66 5.13 20.33
N ALA A 141 -33.43 4.65 20.47
CA ALA A 141 -32.52 4.44 19.37
C ALA A 141 -32.28 2.95 19.11
N LYS A 142 -32.31 2.56 17.84
CA LYS A 142 -31.82 1.26 17.37
C LYS A 142 -30.63 1.49 16.46
N THR A 143 -29.53 0.79 16.73
CA THR A 143 -28.27 0.98 16.02
C THR A 143 -27.86 -0.23 15.20
N TYR A 144 -27.18 0.04 14.10
CA TYR A 144 -26.52 -0.93 13.25
C TYR A 144 -25.07 -0.50 13.10
N THR A 145 -24.13 -1.33 13.51
CA THR A 145 -22.69 -0.99 13.53
C THR A 145 -21.91 -1.89 12.62
N TRP A 146 -21.19 -1.32 11.67
CA TRP A 146 -20.22 -2.02 10.81
C TRP A 146 -18.81 -1.67 11.22
N THR A 147 -17.93 -2.64 11.15
CA THR A 147 -16.49 -2.46 11.37
C THR A 147 -15.75 -2.57 10.04
N TYR A 148 -14.98 -1.54 9.72
CA TYR A 148 -14.12 -1.44 8.56
C TYR A 148 -12.69 -1.69 8.99
N THR A 149 -11.99 -2.56 8.25
CA THR A 149 -10.61 -2.95 8.55
C THR A 149 -9.75 -2.71 7.32
N ASP A 150 -8.63 -2.00 7.49
CA ASP A 150 -7.65 -1.84 6.42
C ASP A 150 -6.66 -3.00 6.37
N CYS A 151 -5.74 -2.96 5.41
CA CYS A 151 -4.71 -3.99 5.24
C CYS A 151 -3.64 -4.01 6.35
N THR A 152 -3.57 -2.97 7.20
CA THR A 152 -2.71 -2.94 8.38
C THR A 152 -3.36 -3.56 9.62
N GLY A 153 -4.67 -3.84 9.54
CA GLY A 153 -5.49 -4.28 10.66
C GLY A 153 -6.08 -3.12 11.48
N THR A 154 -5.93 -1.87 11.01
CA THR A 154 -6.55 -0.72 11.66
C THR A 154 -8.06 -0.75 11.43
N ASN A 155 -8.83 -0.58 12.52
CA ASN A 155 -10.28 -0.67 12.50
C ASN A 155 -10.93 0.69 12.72
N ALA A 156 -12.07 0.91 12.05
CA ALA A 156 -12.96 2.02 12.30
C ALA A 156 -14.41 1.54 12.21
N GLN A 157 -15.32 2.20 12.93
CA GLN A 157 -16.72 1.86 12.92
C GLN A 157 -17.55 2.92 12.21
N TRP A 158 -18.58 2.47 11.52
CA TRP A 158 -19.66 3.32 11.03
C TRP A 158 -20.97 2.82 11.62
N VAL A 159 -21.76 3.75 12.17
CA VAL A 159 -22.99 3.47 12.85
C VAL A 159 -24.15 4.13 12.12
N TYR A 160 -25.22 3.37 11.91
CA TYR A 160 -26.51 3.91 11.51
C TYR A 160 -27.48 3.84 12.66
N THR A 161 -28.15 4.96 12.97
CA THR A 161 -29.10 5.06 14.08
C THR A 161 -30.49 5.39 13.59
N TYR A 162 -31.44 4.50 13.86
CA TYR A 162 -32.86 4.83 13.80
C TYR A 162 -33.30 5.45 15.12
N ASN A 163 -33.83 6.66 15.08
CA ASN A 163 -34.51 7.31 16.21
C ASN A 163 -35.98 7.03 16.09
N ILE A 164 -36.54 6.24 17.04
CA ILE A 164 -37.94 5.82 17.05
C ILE A 164 -38.70 6.81 17.91
N SER A 165 -39.67 7.52 17.33
CA SER A 165 -40.54 8.48 18.02
C SER A 165 -41.55 7.78 18.93
N ASP A 166 -42.03 8.47 19.95
CA ASP A 166 -43.12 7.99 20.76
C ASP A 166 -44.41 7.85 19.90
N PRO A 167 -45.16 6.76 20.01
CA PRO A 167 -46.41 6.62 19.29
C PRO A 167 -47.42 7.68 19.77
N ILE A 168 -47.99 8.42 18.82
CA ILE A 168 -49.09 9.35 19.10
C ILE A 168 -50.38 8.56 19.26
N ILE A 169 -50.97 8.60 20.46
CA ILE A 169 -52.28 8.03 20.70
C ILE A 169 -53.33 9.07 20.22
N SER A 170 -53.98 8.82 19.09
CA SER A 170 -55.18 9.58 18.71
C SER A 170 -56.39 8.99 19.39
N ILE A 171 -56.95 9.71 20.37
CA ILE A 171 -58.23 9.37 21.00
C ILE A 171 -59.34 9.99 20.10
N SER A 172 -60.07 9.17 19.39
CA SER A 172 -61.28 9.53 18.63
C SER A 172 -62.53 9.42 19.47
#